data_fc3dca980e82edf1f5b28910602804ad
#
_entry.id   fc3dca980e82edf1f5b28910602804ad
#
_cell.length_a   1.000
_cell.length_b   1.000
_cell.length_c   1.000
_cell.angle_alpha   90.00
_cell.angle_beta   90.00
_cell.angle_gamma   90.00
#
_symmetry.space_group_name_H-M   'P 1'
#
loop_
_entity.id
_entity.type
_entity.pdbx_description
1 polymer ?
#
loop_
_entity_poly.entity_id
_entity_poly.type
_entity_poly.pdbx_seq_one_letter_code
_entity_poly.pdbx_strand_id
1 'polypeptide(L)'
;TNTEIPSDSIFYLSSDWQNQNGQTLKLNELKGKTLVVVMIYTTCRTACPLLVADMKAIEQKINPDYLDKVSLVLVSIDPEIDTPERLKKFAKDRNMDAPHWVFLRGNEASTQEFANVLSMKYKKISPVDFSHSNIISIFNPVGKLVDQEEGTGINAAKVAEKVNET
;
A
#
# COMPACT_ATOMS: atom_id res chain seq x y z
N THR A 1 21.63 -0.37 17.43
CA THR A 1 20.42 -0.74 16.71
C THR A 1 20.76 -1.56 15.49
N ASN A 2 20.15 -2.72 15.36
CA ASN A 2 20.37 -3.56 14.22
C ASN A 2 19.56 -3.05 13.03
N THR A 3 20.27 -2.52 12.02
CA THR A 3 19.65 -2.04 10.79
C THR A 3 19.75 -3.06 9.65
N GLU A 4 20.19 -4.28 9.96
CA GLU A 4 20.30 -5.34 8.98
C GLU A 4 18.94 -5.74 8.43
N ILE A 5 18.84 -5.87 7.11
CA ILE A 5 17.61 -6.23 6.43
C ILE A 5 17.46 -7.75 6.44
N PRO A 6 16.38 -8.31 7.04
CA PRO A 6 16.18 -9.76 7.08
C PRO A 6 15.97 -10.34 5.67
N SER A 7 16.30 -11.61 5.50
CA SER A 7 16.24 -12.29 4.20
C SER A 7 14.83 -12.35 3.60
N ASP A 8 13.80 -12.24 4.43
CA ASP A 8 12.38 -12.25 4.00
C ASP A 8 11.80 -10.85 3.80
N SER A 9 12.66 -9.81 3.80
CA SER A 9 12.23 -8.43 3.59
C SER A 9 11.76 -8.18 2.16
N ILE A 10 10.69 -7.39 2.01
CA ILE A 10 10.25 -6.90 0.69
C ILE A 10 11.30 -5.98 0.04
N PHE A 11 12.23 -5.44 0.79
CA PHE A 11 13.27 -4.55 0.26
C PHE A 11 14.31 -5.28 -0.59
N TYR A 12 14.30 -6.61 -0.61
CA TYR A 12 15.10 -7.40 -1.56
C TYR A 12 14.44 -7.52 -2.94
N LEU A 13 13.17 -7.16 -3.08
CA LEU A 13 12.51 -7.14 -4.37
C LEU A 13 13.13 -6.02 -5.22
N SER A 14 13.60 -6.36 -6.41
CA SER A 14 14.40 -5.45 -7.23
C SER A 14 13.61 -4.72 -8.32
N SER A 15 12.31 -4.96 -8.41
CA SER A 15 11.45 -4.34 -9.43
C SER A 15 11.38 -2.84 -9.25
N ASP A 16 11.27 -2.12 -10.37
CA ASP A 16 11.05 -0.68 -10.38
C ASP A 16 9.56 -0.37 -10.29
N TRP A 17 9.25 0.70 -9.56
CA TRP A 17 7.90 1.22 -9.38
C TRP A 17 7.87 2.70 -9.71
N GLN A 18 6.70 3.22 -10.03
CA GLN A 18 6.49 4.66 -10.17
C GLN A 18 5.51 5.13 -9.11
N ASN A 19 5.79 6.28 -8.48
CA ASN A 19 4.86 6.89 -7.54
C ASN A 19 3.89 7.83 -8.26
N GLN A 20 3.00 8.48 -7.50
CA GLN A 20 2.00 9.40 -8.04
C GLN A 20 2.62 10.67 -8.66
N ASN A 21 3.88 10.92 -8.41
CA ASN A 21 4.61 12.06 -9.01
C ASN A 21 5.41 11.65 -10.24
N GLY A 22 5.27 10.39 -10.69
CA GLY A 22 5.99 9.88 -11.86
C GLY A 22 7.45 9.53 -11.60
N GLN A 23 7.87 9.55 -10.35
CA GLN A 23 9.24 9.21 -9.97
C GLN A 23 9.40 7.69 -9.91
N THR A 24 10.49 7.19 -10.49
CA THR A 24 10.82 5.77 -10.44
C THR A 24 11.58 5.47 -9.16
N LEU A 25 11.17 4.39 -8.46
CA LEU A 25 11.80 3.96 -7.21
C LEU A 25 11.75 2.45 -7.06
N LYS A 26 12.59 1.94 -6.17
CA LYS A 26 12.52 0.55 -5.71
C LYS A 26 11.90 0.52 -4.32
N LEU A 27 11.34 -0.62 -3.94
CA LEU A 27 10.72 -0.76 -2.62
C LEU A 27 11.68 -0.45 -1.47
N ASN A 28 12.99 -0.75 -1.65
CA ASN A 28 13.99 -0.46 -0.62
C ASN A 28 14.14 1.04 -0.30
N GLU A 29 13.65 1.92 -1.16
CA GLU A 29 13.64 3.37 -0.90
C GLU A 29 12.60 3.76 0.14
N LEU A 30 11.70 2.84 0.49
CA LEU A 30 10.70 3.03 1.56
C LEU A 30 11.20 2.55 2.93
N LYS A 31 12.40 2.02 3.02
CA LYS A 31 12.96 1.53 4.29
C LYS A 31 13.10 2.65 5.31
N GLY A 32 13.07 2.25 6.58
CA GLY A 32 13.19 3.21 7.69
C GLY A 32 11.85 3.70 8.20
N LYS A 33 10.76 3.34 7.55
CA LYS A 33 9.39 3.68 7.98
C LYS A 33 8.54 2.42 8.05
N THR A 34 7.58 2.42 8.97
CA THR A 34 6.54 1.39 9.01
C THR A 34 5.62 1.59 7.81
N LEU A 35 5.31 0.52 7.10
CA LEU A 35 4.47 0.58 5.91
C LEU A 35 3.11 -0.06 6.20
N VAL A 36 2.04 0.65 5.89
CA VAL A 36 0.68 0.10 5.86
C VAL A 36 0.29 0.01 4.38
N VAL A 37 0.10 -1.20 3.87
CA VAL A 37 0.01 -1.45 2.43
C VAL A 37 -1.32 -2.07 2.07
N VAL A 38 -1.94 -1.56 1.01
CA VAL A 38 -3.14 -2.14 0.42
C VAL A 38 -3.03 -2.11 -1.11
N MET A 39 -3.59 -3.10 -1.78
CA MET A 39 -3.68 -3.12 -3.25
C MET A 39 -5.08 -2.72 -3.68
N ILE A 40 -5.15 -1.80 -4.63
CA ILE A 40 -6.40 -1.22 -5.14
C ILE A 40 -6.32 -1.05 -6.66
N TYR A 41 -7.43 -0.62 -7.26
CA TYR A 41 -7.44 -0.05 -8.62
C TYR A 41 -8.47 1.08 -8.68
N THR A 42 -8.14 2.16 -9.40
CA THR A 42 -8.93 3.41 -9.33
C THR A 42 -10.32 3.31 -9.96
N THR A 43 -10.55 2.36 -10.87
CA THR A 43 -11.87 2.14 -11.49
C THR A 43 -12.81 1.30 -10.61
N CYS A 44 -12.34 0.79 -9.48
CA CYS A 44 -13.15 0.00 -8.56
C CYS A 44 -14.27 0.86 -7.94
N ARG A 45 -15.50 0.33 -7.95
CA ARG A 45 -16.67 1.05 -7.44
C ARG A 45 -17.27 0.43 -6.18
N THR A 46 -16.75 -0.70 -5.73
CA THR A 46 -17.31 -1.45 -4.61
C THR A 46 -16.36 -1.53 -3.43
N ALA A 47 -15.37 -2.43 -3.49
CA ALA A 47 -14.47 -2.69 -2.35
C ALA A 47 -13.44 -1.58 -2.12
N CYS A 48 -12.90 -0.96 -3.18
CA CYS A 48 -11.84 0.03 -3.02
C CYS A 48 -12.27 1.30 -2.27
N PRO A 49 -13.50 1.84 -2.45
CA PRO A 49 -13.94 2.95 -1.60
C PRO A 49 -13.95 2.60 -0.12
N LEU A 50 -14.27 1.34 0.22
CA LEU A 50 -14.24 0.86 1.61
C LEU A 50 -12.81 0.72 2.11
N LEU A 51 -11.89 0.21 1.27
CA LEU A 51 -10.47 0.10 1.61
C LEU A 51 -9.83 1.48 1.80
N VAL A 52 -10.19 2.45 0.96
CA VAL A 52 -9.72 3.84 1.11
C VAL A 52 -10.21 4.42 2.42
N ALA A 53 -11.49 4.20 2.76
CA ALA A 53 -12.05 4.66 4.03
C ALA A 53 -11.32 4.01 5.22
N ASP A 54 -11.01 2.72 5.12
CA ASP A 54 -10.24 2.01 6.16
C ASP A 54 -8.85 2.63 6.32
N MET A 55 -8.15 2.92 5.24
CA MET A 55 -6.83 3.54 5.28
C MET A 55 -6.86 4.93 5.89
N LYS A 56 -7.87 5.72 5.57
CA LYS A 56 -8.04 7.05 6.16
C LYS A 56 -8.39 6.97 7.64
N ALA A 57 -9.20 6.00 8.05
CA ALA A 57 -9.51 5.77 9.46
C ALA A 57 -8.24 5.37 10.23
N ILE A 58 -7.39 4.54 9.64
CA ILE A 58 -6.09 4.17 10.23
C ILE A 58 -5.22 5.41 10.41
N GLU A 59 -5.11 6.26 9.38
CA GLU A 59 -4.36 7.51 9.43
C GLU A 59 -4.77 8.36 10.63
N GLN A 60 -6.07 8.51 10.83
CA GLN A 60 -6.62 9.35 11.90
C GLN A 60 -6.34 8.80 13.30
N LYS A 61 -6.08 7.51 13.41
CA LYS A 61 -5.82 6.85 14.68
C LYS A 61 -4.34 6.65 14.96
N ILE A 62 -3.47 6.92 14.00
CA ILE A 62 -2.02 6.94 14.23
C ILE A 62 -1.70 8.23 14.99
N ASN A 63 -0.85 8.10 16.02
CA ASN A 63 -0.37 9.28 16.75
C ASN A 63 0.28 10.26 15.77
N PRO A 64 -0.15 11.53 15.72
CA PRO A 64 0.43 12.53 14.81
C PRO A 64 1.94 12.65 14.89
N ASP A 65 2.54 12.38 16.06
CA ASP A 65 3.98 12.39 16.25
C ASP A 65 4.70 11.26 15.50
N TYR A 66 3.97 10.24 15.07
CA TYR A 66 4.53 9.10 14.34
C TYR A 66 4.23 9.11 12.84
N LEU A 67 3.44 10.06 12.35
CA LEU A 67 3.07 10.10 10.92
C LEU A 67 4.28 10.24 10.00
N ASP A 68 5.33 10.93 10.43
CA ASP A 68 6.57 11.05 9.68
C ASP A 68 7.39 9.75 9.65
N LYS A 69 7.03 8.77 10.48
CA LYS A 69 7.68 7.46 10.57
C LYS A 69 6.85 6.35 9.93
N VAL A 70 5.78 6.70 9.26
CA VAL A 70 4.83 5.78 8.63
C VAL A 70 4.61 6.18 7.18
N SER A 71 4.53 5.19 6.30
CA SER A 71 4.02 5.40 4.94
C SER A 71 2.75 4.59 4.75
N LEU A 72 1.70 5.23 4.28
CA LEU A 72 0.45 4.58 3.88
C LEU A 72 0.55 4.36 2.37
N VAL A 73 0.66 3.09 1.97
CA VAL A 73 1.04 2.73 0.61
C VAL A 73 -0.13 2.04 -0.10
N LEU A 74 -0.55 2.61 -1.21
CA LEU A 74 -1.58 2.02 -2.06
C LEU A 74 -0.93 1.60 -3.37
N VAL A 75 -1.01 0.30 -3.68
CA VAL A 75 -0.38 -0.29 -4.86
C VAL A 75 -1.47 -0.66 -5.86
N SER A 76 -1.36 -0.15 -7.09
CA SER A 76 -2.31 -0.45 -8.15
C SER A 76 -2.15 -1.88 -8.65
N ILE A 77 -3.27 -2.59 -8.82
CA ILE A 77 -3.31 -3.90 -9.50
C ILE A 77 -3.59 -3.74 -11.00
N ASP A 78 -3.82 -2.52 -11.48
CA ASP A 78 -4.12 -2.23 -12.88
C ASP A 78 -3.17 -1.15 -13.43
N PRO A 79 -1.89 -1.48 -13.62
CA PRO A 79 -0.90 -0.48 -14.02
C PRO A 79 -1.15 0.14 -15.40
N GLU A 80 -1.91 -0.51 -16.28
CA GLU A 80 -2.24 0.05 -17.60
C GLU A 80 -3.17 1.25 -17.48
N ILE A 81 -4.16 1.18 -16.60
CA ILE A 81 -5.16 2.25 -16.37
C ILE A 81 -4.64 3.27 -15.37
N ASP A 82 -3.99 2.79 -14.29
CA ASP A 82 -3.59 3.63 -13.18
C ASP A 82 -2.22 4.25 -13.43
N THR A 83 -2.18 5.24 -14.32
CA THR A 83 -0.98 6.05 -14.59
C THR A 83 -0.63 6.91 -13.37
N PRO A 84 0.61 7.43 -13.27
CA PRO A 84 0.95 8.35 -12.18
C PRO A 84 0.01 9.56 -12.09
N GLU A 85 -0.38 10.13 -13.22
CA GLU A 85 -1.30 11.28 -13.27
C GLU A 85 -2.67 10.90 -12.67
N ARG A 86 -3.16 9.71 -13.01
CA ARG A 86 -4.44 9.21 -12.49
C ARG A 86 -4.36 8.95 -11.00
N LEU A 87 -3.27 8.36 -10.53
CA LEU A 87 -3.05 8.11 -9.10
C LEU A 87 -2.95 9.42 -8.33
N LYS A 88 -2.29 10.42 -8.89
CA LYS A 88 -2.16 11.75 -8.27
C LYS A 88 -3.52 12.42 -8.13
N LYS A 89 -4.35 12.37 -9.17
CA LYS A 89 -5.71 12.91 -9.13
C LYS A 89 -6.56 12.18 -8.10
N PHE A 90 -6.48 10.86 -8.07
CA PHE A 90 -7.19 10.02 -7.09
C PHE A 90 -6.81 10.43 -5.66
N ALA A 91 -5.51 10.62 -5.40
CA ALA A 91 -5.01 11.05 -4.10
C ALA A 91 -5.55 12.42 -3.71
N LYS A 92 -5.48 13.39 -4.62
CA LYS A 92 -5.97 14.75 -4.39
C LYS A 92 -7.46 14.79 -4.09
N ASP A 93 -8.24 14.08 -4.90
CA ASP A 93 -9.70 14.06 -4.77
C ASP A 93 -10.16 13.48 -3.42
N ARG A 94 -9.28 12.73 -2.75
CA ARG A 94 -9.60 12.04 -1.48
C ARG A 94 -8.79 12.56 -0.30
N ASN A 95 -8.09 13.69 -0.46
CA ASN A 95 -7.25 14.27 0.60
C ASN A 95 -6.16 13.28 1.09
N MET A 96 -5.53 12.58 0.15
CA MET A 96 -4.46 11.62 0.40
C MET A 96 -3.16 12.08 -0.28
N ASP A 97 -2.91 13.38 -0.31
CA ASP A 97 -1.78 14.00 -0.97
C ASP A 97 -0.68 14.48 0.00
N ALA A 98 -0.81 14.18 1.29
CA ALA A 98 0.24 14.47 2.27
C ALA A 98 1.46 13.55 2.04
N PRO A 99 2.67 13.92 2.53
CA PRO A 99 3.89 13.17 2.26
C PRO A 99 3.90 11.71 2.73
N HIS A 100 3.09 11.36 3.72
CA HIS A 100 3.01 9.98 4.22
C HIS A 100 2.11 9.07 3.36
N TRP A 101 1.44 9.61 2.35
CA TRP A 101 0.67 8.82 1.38
C TRP A 101 1.52 8.52 0.16
N VAL A 102 1.68 7.24 -0.17
CA VAL A 102 2.48 6.77 -1.31
C VAL A 102 1.60 5.91 -2.20
N PHE A 103 1.50 6.27 -3.47
CA PHE A 103 0.81 5.47 -4.48
C PHE A 103 1.84 4.88 -5.42
N LEU A 104 1.75 3.59 -5.70
CA LEU A 104 2.71 2.89 -6.53
C LEU A 104 2.01 2.16 -7.68
N ARG A 105 2.65 2.20 -8.85
CA ARG A 105 2.31 1.34 -9.98
C ARG A 105 3.59 0.71 -10.51
N GLY A 106 3.50 -0.56 -10.88
CA GLY A 106 4.60 -1.29 -11.49
C GLY A 106 4.23 -1.72 -12.91
N ASN A 107 4.68 -2.90 -13.29
CA ASN A 107 4.20 -3.61 -14.47
C ASN A 107 3.42 -4.85 -14.03
N GLU A 108 2.93 -5.64 -14.98
CA GLU A 108 2.14 -6.83 -14.68
C GLU A 108 2.94 -7.83 -13.82
N ALA A 109 4.21 -8.05 -14.15
CA ALA A 109 5.06 -9.01 -13.45
C ALA A 109 5.36 -8.57 -12.01
N SER A 110 5.73 -7.31 -11.80
CA SER A 110 6.03 -6.79 -10.47
C SER A 110 4.78 -6.71 -9.59
N THR A 111 3.64 -6.40 -10.20
CA THR A 111 2.35 -6.38 -9.51
C THR A 111 1.99 -7.77 -8.98
N GLN A 112 2.14 -8.80 -9.82
CA GLN A 112 1.88 -10.18 -9.42
C GLN A 112 2.85 -10.66 -8.34
N GLU A 113 4.13 -10.33 -8.48
CA GLU A 113 5.16 -10.66 -7.49
C GLU A 113 4.81 -10.08 -6.12
N PHE A 114 4.43 -8.81 -6.10
CA PHE A 114 4.08 -8.15 -4.84
C PHE A 114 2.80 -8.73 -4.24
N ALA A 115 1.79 -8.99 -5.06
CA ALA A 115 0.55 -9.64 -4.61
C ALA A 115 0.84 -11.00 -3.97
N ASN A 116 1.75 -11.78 -4.55
CA ASN A 116 2.14 -13.07 -3.98
C ASN A 116 2.78 -12.91 -2.59
N VAL A 117 3.59 -11.89 -2.40
CA VAL A 117 4.20 -11.60 -1.08
C VAL A 117 3.12 -11.31 -0.04
N LEU A 118 2.06 -10.60 -0.43
CA LEU A 118 0.95 -10.26 0.46
C LEU A 118 -0.06 -11.40 0.63
N SER A 119 0.13 -12.53 -0.06
CA SER A 119 -0.88 -13.60 -0.16
C SER A 119 -2.21 -13.07 -0.69
N MET A 120 -2.15 -12.04 -1.50
CA MET A 120 -3.29 -11.38 -2.11
C MET A 120 -3.54 -11.97 -3.49
N LYS A 121 -4.80 -12.29 -3.78
CA LYS A 121 -5.20 -12.83 -5.07
C LYS A 121 -6.03 -11.80 -5.83
N TYR A 122 -5.76 -11.69 -7.12
CA TYR A 122 -6.57 -10.85 -8.00
C TYR A 122 -6.68 -11.49 -9.38
N LYS A 123 -7.79 -11.19 -10.06
CA LYS A 123 -8.04 -11.66 -11.41
C LYS A 123 -8.88 -10.62 -12.15
N LYS A 124 -8.47 -10.27 -13.35
CA LYS A 124 -9.27 -9.40 -14.22
C LYS A 124 -10.50 -10.18 -14.71
N ILE A 125 -11.69 -9.66 -14.39
CA ILE A 125 -12.97 -10.32 -14.73
C ILE A 125 -13.72 -9.57 -15.83
N SER A 126 -13.33 -8.33 -16.14
CA SER A 126 -13.85 -7.55 -17.26
C SER A 126 -12.81 -6.50 -17.63
N PRO A 127 -12.97 -5.74 -18.73
CA PRO A 127 -12.03 -4.70 -19.10
C PRO A 127 -11.79 -3.63 -18.03
N VAL A 128 -12.72 -3.47 -17.08
CA VAL A 128 -12.67 -2.41 -16.06
C VAL A 128 -12.76 -2.93 -14.62
N ASP A 129 -12.90 -4.25 -14.42
CA ASP A 129 -13.09 -4.82 -13.10
C ASP A 129 -12.15 -5.98 -12.80
N PHE A 130 -11.80 -6.09 -11.52
CA PHE A 130 -11.01 -7.20 -10.98
C PHE A 130 -11.77 -7.87 -9.85
N SER A 131 -11.62 -9.19 -9.72
CA SER A 131 -11.85 -9.91 -8.47
C SER A 131 -10.55 -9.85 -7.68
N HIS A 132 -10.58 -9.46 -6.41
CA HIS A 132 -9.36 -9.38 -5.59
C HIS A 132 -9.67 -9.58 -4.12
N SER A 133 -8.67 -10.06 -3.39
CA SER A 133 -8.70 -10.12 -1.94
C SER A 133 -8.61 -8.70 -1.37
N ASN A 134 -9.22 -8.48 -0.21
CA ASN A 134 -9.14 -7.21 0.51
C ASN A 134 -8.26 -7.43 1.73
N ILE A 135 -6.99 -7.03 1.65
CA ILE A 135 -6.00 -7.27 2.70
C ILE A 135 -5.21 -5.99 2.94
N ILE A 136 -5.14 -5.57 4.21
CA ILE A 136 -4.25 -4.49 4.64
C ILE A 136 -3.09 -5.14 5.39
N SER A 137 -1.86 -4.86 4.96
CA SER A 137 -0.64 -5.48 5.47
C SER A 137 0.25 -4.43 6.12
N ILE A 138 0.91 -4.80 7.22
CA ILE A 138 1.83 -3.93 7.95
C ILE A 138 3.23 -4.53 7.84
N PHE A 139 4.18 -3.70 7.40
CA PHE A 139 5.61 -4.04 7.34
C PHE A 139 6.38 -3.14 8.28
N ASN A 140 7.36 -3.71 8.99
CA ASN A 140 8.23 -2.93 9.85
C ASN A 140 9.27 -2.12 9.03
N PRO A 141 10.06 -1.24 9.67
CA PRO A 141 11.01 -0.39 8.93
C PRO A 141 12.11 -1.12 8.15
N VAL A 142 12.32 -2.41 8.39
CA VAL A 142 13.25 -3.23 7.60
C VAL A 142 12.53 -4.10 6.56
N GLY A 143 11.23 -3.88 6.35
CA GLY A 143 10.46 -4.51 5.28
C GLY A 143 9.95 -5.91 5.57
N LYS A 144 9.90 -6.29 6.84
CA LYS A 144 9.34 -7.59 7.24
C LYS A 144 7.85 -7.46 7.53
N LEU A 145 7.05 -8.39 7.00
CA LEU A 145 5.62 -8.44 7.27
C LEU A 145 5.37 -8.80 8.75
N VAL A 146 4.62 -7.95 9.45
CA VAL A 146 4.36 -8.13 10.88
C VAL A 146 2.90 -8.40 11.20
N ASP A 147 1.97 -7.96 10.35
CA ASP A 147 0.54 -8.23 10.55
C ASP A 147 -0.26 -8.04 9.26
N GLN A 148 -1.42 -8.70 9.18
CA GLN A 148 -2.38 -8.54 8.09
C GLN A 148 -3.80 -8.58 8.62
N GLU A 149 -4.67 -7.72 8.08
CA GLU A 149 -6.11 -7.73 8.35
C GLU A 149 -6.86 -7.95 7.04
N GLU A 150 -7.76 -8.93 7.01
CA GLU A 150 -8.58 -9.25 5.83
C GLU A 150 -9.96 -8.65 5.94
N GLY A 151 -10.55 -8.34 4.77
CA GLY A 151 -11.89 -7.81 4.66
C GLY A 151 -11.93 -6.30 4.54
N THR A 152 -13.13 -5.74 4.62
CA THR A 152 -13.39 -4.30 4.62
C THR A 152 -14.10 -3.92 5.92
N GLY A 153 -14.07 -2.64 6.31
CA GLY A 153 -14.62 -2.19 7.59
C GLY A 153 -13.83 -2.74 8.77
N ILE A 154 -12.52 -2.88 8.61
CA ILE A 154 -11.63 -3.43 9.65
C ILE A 154 -11.58 -2.52 10.88
N ASN A 155 -11.05 -3.06 11.98
CA ASN A 155 -10.81 -2.26 13.19
C ASN A 155 -9.57 -1.38 13.01
N ALA A 156 -9.79 -0.13 12.59
CA ALA A 156 -8.71 0.83 12.33
C ALA A 156 -7.88 1.13 13.58
N ALA A 157 -8.51 1.15 14.76
CA ALA A 157 -7.78 1.38 16.02
C ALA A 157 -6.79 0.25 16.30
N LYS A 158 -7.18 -1.00 16.05
CA LYS A 158 -6.30 -2.15 16.23
C LYS A 158 -5.10 -2.08 15.29
N VAL A 159 -5.33 -1.73 14.02
CA VAL A 159 -4.25 -1.60 13.04
C VAL A 159 -3.31 -0.45 13.42
N ALA A 160 -3.86 0.70 13.80
CA ALA A 160 -3.06 1.85 14.23
C ALA A 160 -2.22 1.53 15.48
N GLU A 161 -2.78 0.78 16.43
CA GLU A 161 -2.07 0.33 17.62
C GLU A 161 -0.87 -0.54 17.22
N LYS A 162 -1.06 -1.47 16.28
CA LYS A 162 0.02 -2.32 15.77
C LYS A 162 1.09 -1.48 15.07
N VAL A 163 0.70 -0.49 14.29
CA VAL A 163 1.62 0.45 13.64
C VAL A 163 2.45 1.21 14.68
N ASN A 164 1.80 1.71 15.74
CA ASN A 164 2.47 2.46 16.80
C ASN A 164 3.48 1.60 17.57
N GLU A 165 3.28 0.29 17.65
CA GLU A 165 4.19 -0.66 18.29
C GLU A 165 5.38 -1.04 17.41
N THR A 166 5.28 -0.81 16.13
CA THR A 166 6.26 -1.20 15.12
C THR A 166 7.22 -0.08 14.84
#